data_a43d45e94b02a75a2750e27094681789
#
_entry.id   a43d45e94b02a75a2750e27094681789
#
_cell.length_a   1.000
_cell.length_b   1.000
_cell.length_c   1.000
_cell.angle_alpha   90.00
_cell.angle_beta   90.00
_cell.angle_gamma   90.00
#
_symmetry.space_group_name_H-M   'P 1'
#
loop_
_entity.id
_entity.type
_entity.pdbx_description
1 polymer ?
#
loop_
_entity_poly.entity_id
_entity_poly.type
_entity_poly.pdbx_seq_one_letter_code
_entity_poly.pdbx_strand_id
1 'polypeptide(L)'
;MITLMRSRRKFFALPIAIAVVVMVFQYFNAEKVVNPETGKKVRVALSTEQESTLGLQGFREVLSQSETINSGPEYELVRGVAQRLAAATGDAAENFDWQVALIRSEQANAFCLPGGKIAVYTGILPFTKTEAGLAAVMGHEMAHAIARHGSQRLLRNNLTQTLMMGAQFSMGDMDYSQRAAVMGALGAGAQFGVLLPFSRDHETEADEMGLLYMARAGYDPRESIAFWERMSESGGGQPPEFASTHPSHGTRVEQLRAFMPKAMAEYETHRAR
;
A
#
# COMPACT_ATOMS: atom_id res chain seq x y z
N MET A 1 30.83 22.57 39.05
CA MET A 1 29.42 22.19 38.73
C MET A 1 29.08 22.31 37.24
N ILE A 2 29.54 23.32 36.52
CA ILE A 2 29.26 23.57 35.08
C ILE A 2 29.87 22.49 34.14
N THR A 3 31.06 21.97 34.46
CA THR A 3 31.79 21.01 33.61
C THR A 3 31.14 19.61 33.62
N LEU A 4 30.55 19.21 34.73
CA LEU A 4 29.83 17.92 34.88
C LEU A 4 28.49 17.91 34.10
N MET A 5 27.78 19.05 34.01
CA MET A 5 26.55 19.18 33.22
C MET A 5 26.84 19.13 31.69
N ARG A 6 27.99 19.65 31.27
CA ARG A 6 28.41 19.62 29.85
C ARG A 6 28.79 18.20 29.38
N SER A 7 29.35 17.37 30.27
CA SER A 7 29.67 15.96 30.02
C SER A 7 28.38 15.11 29.91
N ARG A 8 27.41 15.33 30.80
CA ARG A 8 26.11 14.63 30.75
C ARG A 8 25.33 14.95 29.47
N ARG A 9 25.31 16.21 28.99
CA ARG A 9 24.67 16.58 27.73
C ARG A 9 25.27 15.89 26.50
N LYS A 10 26.61 15.68 26.47
CA LYS A 10 27.26 14.97 25.37
C LYS A 10 26.92 13.48 25.36
N PHE A 11 26.80 12.87 26.51
CA PHE A 11 26.42 11.46 26.65
C PHE A 11 24.96 11.23 26.22
N PHE A 12 24.06 12.16 26.52
CA PHE A 12 22.65 12.12 26.15
C PHE A 12 22.41 12.23 24.61
N ALA A 13 23.22 12.94 23.89
CA ALA A 13 23.09 13.11 22.42
C ALA A 13 23.69 11.94 21.61
N LEU A 14 24.56 11.13 22.17
CA LEU A 14 25.29 10.08 21.46
C LEU A 14 24.39 9.00 20.86
N PRO A 15 23.41 8.42 21.59
CA PRO A 15 22.51 7.41 20.99
C PRO A 15 21.70 7.94 19.82
N ILE A 16 21.17 9.17 19.90
CA ILE A 16 20.47 9.80 18.77
C ILE A 16 21.44 10.02 17.59
N ALA A 17 22.65 10.49 17.84
CA ALA A 17 23.63 10.69 16.77
C ALA A 17 23.98 9.39 16.05
N ILE A 18 24.16 8.29 16.80
CA ILE A 18 24.38 6.95 16.25
C ILE A 18 23.14 6.52 15.43
N ALA A 19 21.93 6.67 15.97
CA ALA A 19 20.70 6.31 15.28
C ALA A 19 20.54 7.08 13.95
N VAL A 20 20.88 8.38 13.93
CA VAL A 20 20.87 9.18 12.69
C VAL A 20 21.88 8.65 11.68
N VAL A 21 23.10 8.32 12.10
CA VAL A 21 24.14 7.75 11.21
C VAL A 21 23.65 6.41 10.64
N VAL A 22 23.10 5.52 11.48
CA VAL A 22 22.56 4.23 11.05
C VAL A 22 21.38 4.42 10.08
N MET A 23 20.46 5.34 10.38
CA MET A 23 19.33 5.68 9.51
C MET A 23 19.80 6.20 8.13
N VAL A 24 20.78 7.10 8.12
CA VAL A 24 21.37 7.62 6.88
C VAL A 24 22.02 6.50 6.07
N PHE A 25 22.77 5.62 6.74
CA PHE A 25 23.36 4.44 6.12
C PHE A 25 22.29 3.50 5.53
N GLN A 26 21.26 3.16 6.29
CA GLN A 26 20.13 2.35 5.82
C GLN A 26 19.45 2.98 4.59
N TYR A 27 19.19 4.29 4.63
CA TYR A 27 18.55 5.01 3.52
C TYR A 27 19.41 5.00 2.25
N PHE A 28 20.71 5.28 2.36
CA PHE A 28 21.59 5.33 1.18
C PHE A 28 21.89 3.94 0.59
N ASN A 29 21.89 2.90 1.41
CA ASN A 29 22.07 1.52 0.94
C ASN A 29 20.77 0.84 0.46
N ALA A 30 19.60 1.43 0.74
CA ALA A 30 18.34 0.92 0.20
C ALA A 30 18.34 0.98 -1.33
N GLU A 31 17.83 -0.08 -1.96
CA GLU A 31 17.75 -0.21 -3.41
C GLU A 31 16.95 0.95 -4.03
N LYS A 32 17.46 1.52 -5.12
CA LYS A 32 16.78 2.54 -5.90
C LYS A 32 16.08 1.89 -7.08
N VAL A 33 14.78 2.12 -7.17
CA VAL A 33 13.97 1.62 -8.28
C VAL A 33 13.20 2.75 -8.93
N VAL A 34 12.82 2.55 -10.17
CA VAL A 34 11.95 3.48 -10.92
C VAL A 34 10.59 2.81 -11.07
N ASN A 35 9.53 3.49 -10.67
CA ASN A 35 8.18 3.01 -10.95
C ASN A 35 7.98 2.98 -12.47
N PRO A 36 7.64 1.83 -13.06
CA PRO A 36 7.59 1.67 -14.51
C PRO A 36 6.46 2.48 -15.17
N GLU A 37 5.39 2.78 -14.45
CA GLU A 37 4.25 3.56 -14.98
C GLU A 37 4.42 5.07 -14.79
N THR A 38 4.91 5.49 -13.63
CA THR A 38 4.98 6.92 -13.28
C THR A 38 6.35 7.53 -13.50
N GLY A 39 7.40 6.71 -13.70
CA GLY A 39 8.79 7.17 -13.77
C GLY A 39 9.35 7.67 -12.44
N LYS A 40 8.60 7.59 -11.35
CA LYS A 40 8.99 8.05 -10.03
C LYS A 40 10.14 7.21 -9.48
N LYS A 41 11.19 7.87 -9.03
CA LYS A 41 12.35 7.22 -8.40
C LYS A 41 12.07 7.05 -6.91
N VAL A 42 12.09 5.82 -6.43
CA VAL A 42 11.83 5.48 -5.03
C VAL A 42 12.93 4.60 -4.46
N ARG A 43 12.96 4.45 -3.13
CA ARG A 43 13.83 3.50 -2.43
C ARG A 43 12.99 2.44 -1.74
N VAL A 44 13.49 1.22 -1.75
CA VAL A 44 12.80 0.03 -1.23
C VAL A 44 13.69 -0.74 -0.26
N ALA A 45 13.06 -1.42 0.70
CA ALA A 45 13.77 -2.19 1.73
C ALA A 45 14.22 -3.57 1.27
N LEU A 46 13.52 -4.16 0.29
CA LEU A 46 13.68 -5.54 -0.15
C LEU A 46 14.04 -5.58 -1.64
N SER A 47 14.75 -6.62 -2.09
CA SER A 47 14.91 -6.91 -3.51
C SER A 47 13.61 -7.48 -4.11
N THR A 48 13.49 -7.46 -5.44
CA THR A 48 12.33 -8.06 -6.13
C THR A 48 12.16 -9.55 -5.80
N GLU A 49 13.26 -10.29 -5.67
CA GLU A 49 13.25 -11.72 -5.32
C GLU A 49 12.75 -11.94 -3.88
N GLN A 50 13.22 -11.10 -2.94
CA GLN A 50 12.75 -11.16 -1.55
C GLN A 50 11.26 -10.85 -1.45
N GLU A 51 10.79 -9.82 -2.15
CA GLU A 51 9.37 -9.47 -2.20
C GLU A 51 8.53 -10.59 -2.78
N SER A 52 8.93 -11.18 -3.91
CA SER A 52 8.19 -12.29 -4.53
C SER A 52 8.15 -13.53 -3.64
N THR A 53 9.26 -13.82 -2.96
CA THR A 53 9.32 -14.94 -2.00
C THR A 53 8.37 -14.73 -0.83
N LEU A 54 8.41 -13.54 -0.21
CA LEU A 54 7.54 -13.18 0.91
C LEU A 54 6.07 -13.11 0.47
N GLY A 55 5.80 -12.59 -0.73
CA GLY A 55 4.46 -12.55 -1.29
C GLY A 55 3.87 -13.95 -1.48
N LEU A 56 4.66 -14.88 -2.03
CA LEU A 56 4.23 -16.28 -2.20
C LEU A 56 4.02 -16.99 -0.84
N GLN A 57 4.90 -16.76 0.13
CA GLN A 57 4.75 -17.32 1.47
C GLN A 57 3.47 -16.81 2.15
N GLY A 58 3.26 -15.49 2.16
CA GLY A 58 2.07 -14.87 2.74
C GLY A 58 0.79 -15.32 2.04
N PHE A 59 0.82 -15.45 0.71
CA PHE A 59 -0.33 -15.95 -0.04
C PHE A 59 -0.71 -17.39 0.36
N ARG A 60 0.28 -18.28 0.44
CA ARG A 60 0.06 -19.67 0.88
C ARG A 60 -0.46 -19.74 2.32
N GLU A 61 0.05 -18.90 3.20
CA GLU A 61 -0.41 -18.83 4.58
C GLU A 61 -1.88 -18.41 4.66
N VAL A 62 -2.27 -17.35 3.94
CA VAL A 62 -3.67 -16.91 3.87
C VAL A 62 -4.56 -18.03 3.32
N LEU A 63 -4.18 -18.68 2.22
CA LEU A 63 -4.98 -19.75 1.64
C LEU A 63 -5.10 -20.97 2.56
N SER A 64 -4.08 -21.28 3.34
CA SER A 64 -4.12 -22.41 4.30
C SER A 64 -5.09 -22.19 5.45
N GLN A 65 -5.45 -20.93 5.73
CA GLN A 65 -6.34 -20.52 6.82
C GLN A 65 -7.72 -20.09 6.31
N SER A 66 -7.97 -20.19 4.99
CA SER A 66 -9.17 -19.65 4.35
C SER A 66 -9.94 -20.72 3.57
N GLU A 67 -11.26 -20.59 3.52
CA GLU A 67 -12.08 -21.35 2.58
C GLU A 67 -12.01 -20.71 1.20
N THR A 68 -11.40 -21.40 0.23
CA THR A 68 -11.27 -20.92 -1.15
C THR A 68 -12.40 -21.44 -2.05
N ILE A 69 -12.86 -20.59 -2.97
CA ILE A 69 -13.82 -20.95 -4.02
C ILE A 69 -13.03 -21.10 -5.32
N ASN A 70 -13.04 -22.29 -5.91
CA ASN A 70 -12.23 -22.65 -7.07
C ASN A 70 -13.05 -22.92 -8.34
N SER A 71 -14.37 -22.66 -8.32
CA SER A 71 -15.28 -22.84 -9.45
C SER A 71 -16.56 -22.04 -9.24
N GLY A 72 -17.35 -21.89 -10.31
CA GLY A 72 -18.62 -21.17 -10.26
C GLY A 72 -18.53 -19.74 -10.78
N PRO A 73 -19.67 -19.06 -10.95
CA PRO A 73 -19.76 -17.77 -11.64
C PRO A 73 -18.88 -16.68 -11.01
N GLU A 74 -18.85 -16.59 -9.68
CA GLU A 74 -18.05 -15.58 -8.96
C GLU A 74 -16.55 -15.82 -9.15
N TYR A 75 -16.11 -17.08 -9.11
CA TYR A 75 -14.70 -17.42 -9.37
C TYR A 75 -14.29 -17.09 -10.80
N GLU A 76 -15.12 -17.44 -11.79
CA GLU A 76 -14.83 -17.13 -13.20
C GLU A 76 -14.83 -15.63 -13.46
N LEU A 77 -15.71 -14.86 -12.81
CA LEU A 77 -15.69 -13.40 -12.84
C LEU A 77 -14.35 -12.85 -12.33
N VAL A 78 -13.95 -13.23 -11.11
CA VAL A 78 -12.71 -12.75 -10.48
C VAL A 78 -11.48 -13.14 -11.29
N ARG A 79 -11.44 -14.39 -11.78
CA ARG A 79 -10.37 -14.92 -12.63
C ARG A 79 -10.28 -14.16 -13.95
N GLY A 80 -11.39 -13.92 -14.62
CA GLY A 80 -11.45 -13.20 -15.88
C GLY A 80 -10.98 -11.75 -15.76
N VAL A 81 -11.41 -11.05 -14.71
CA VAL A 81 -10.94 -9.68 -14.43
C VAL A 81 -9.44 -9.67 -14.12
N ALA A 82 -8.95 -10.60 -13.28
CA ALA A 82 -7.52 -10.71 -12.98
C ALA A 82 -6.66 -10.91 -14.23
N GLN A 83 -7.07 -11.81 -15.13
CA GLN A 83 -6.34 -12.10 -16.38
C GLN A 83 -6.28 -10.88 -17.30
N ARG A 84 -7.40 -10.17 -17.47
CA ARG A 84 -7.44 -8.95 -18.31
C ARG A 84 -6.59 -7.82 -17.73
N LEU A 85 -6.66 -7.60 -16.42
CA LEU A 85 -5.81 -6.61 -15.75
C LEU A 85 -4.33 -6.99 -15.83
N ALA A 86 -3.96 -8.26 -15.59
CA ALA A 86 -2.58 -8.74 -15.70
C ALA A 86 -2.02 -8.50 -17.10
N ALA A 87 -2.80 -8.77 -18.16
CA ALA A 87 -2.40 -8.46 -19.52
C ALA A 87 -2.22 -6.95 -19.78
N ALA A 88 -3.02 -6.12 -19.10
CA ALA A 88 -2.97 -4.66 -19.23
C ALA A 88 -1.79 -4.00 -18.51
N THR A 89 -1.11 -4.69 -17.60
CA THR A 89 0.09 -4.16 -16.93
C THR A 89 1.33 -4.15 -17.83
N GLY A 90 1.35 -4.97 -18.89
CA GLY A 90 2.46 -5.02 -19.85
C GLY A 90 3.82 -5.24 -19.17
N ASP A 91 4.85 -4.57 -19.67
CA ASP A 91 6.24 -4.67 -19.18
C ASP A 91 6.40 -4.24 -17.72
N ALA A 92 5.45 -3.47 -17.18
CA ALA A 92 5.49 -3.01 -15.79
C ALA A 92 5.49 -4.17 -14.77
N ALA A 93 4.96 -5.33 -15.17
CA ALA A 93 4.88 -6.52 -14.33
C ALA A 93 5.41 -7.78 -15.04
N GLU A 94 6.40 -7.64 -15.91
CA GLU A 94 7.00 -8.76 -16.66
C GLU A 94 7.44 -9.92 -15.77
N ASN A 95 7.95 -9.63 -14.57
CA ASN A 95 8.46 -10.63 -13.64
C ASN A 95 7.40 -11.08 -12.59
N PHE A 96 6.12 -10.78 -12.80
CA PHE A 96 5.06 -11.17 -11.89
C PHE A 96 4.47 -12.53 -12.29
N ASP A 97 4.42 -13.46 -11.35
CA ASP A 97 3.67 -14.71 -11.48
C ASP A 97 2.25 -14.53 -10.94
N TRP A 98 1.34 -14.08 -11.81
CA TRP A 98 -0.01 -13.72 -11.45
C TRP A 98 -0.82 -14.96 -11.02
N GLN A 99 -1.26 -14.98 -9.78
CA GLN A 99 -2.17 -15.97 -9.22
C GLN A 99 -3.32 -15.25 -8.52
N VAL A 100 -4.54 -15.76 -8.70
CA VAL A 100 -5.72 -15.19 -8.07
C VAL A 100 -6.47 -16.25 -7.28
N ALA A 101 -6.94 -15.88 -6.09
CA ALA A 101 -7.84 -16.69 -5.26
C ALA A 101 -9.10 -15.91 -4.89
N LEU A 102 -10.24 -16.59 -4.88
CA LEU A 102 -11.48 -16.10 -4.31
C LEU A 102 -11.66 -16.77 -2.94
N ILE A 103 -11.77 -15.98 -1.89
CA ILE A 103 -11.89 -16.42 -0.50
C ILE A 103 -13.33 -16.20 -0.04
N ARG A 104 -13.97 -17.24 0.51
CA ARG A 104 -15.29 -17.12 1.13
C ARG A 104 -15.16 -16.37 2.45
N SER A 105 -15.68 -15.16 2.51
CA SER A 105 -15.69 -14.35 3.71
C SER A 105 -16.70 -13.20 3.55
N GLU A 106 -17.35 -12.82 4.63
CA GLU A 106 -18.22 -11.63 4.67
C GLU A 106 -17.40 -10.31 4.70
N GLN A 107 -16.10 -10.39 4.95
CA GLN A 107 -15.22 -9.24 4.96
C GLN A 107 -15.12 -8.62 3.57
N ALA A 108 -15.48 -7.33 3.45
CA ALA A 108 -15.31 -6.61 2.20
C ALA A 108 -13.85 -6.19 2.03
N ASN A 109 -13.03 -7.06 1.43
CA ASN A 109 -11.60 -6.86 1.26
C ASN A 109 -11.06 -7.48 -0.03
N ALA A 110 -9.91 -6.98 -0.47
CA ALA A 110 -9.06 -7.58 -1.50
C ALA A 110 -7.62 -7.14 -1.23
N PHE A 111 -6.63 -7.87 -1.75
CA PHE A 111 -5.23 -7.44 -1.71
C PHE A 111 -4.43 -8.07 -2.84
N CYS A 112 -3.30 -7.45 -3.16
CA CYS A 112 -2.28 -8.02 -4.02
C CYS A 112 -0.92 -8.00 -3.32
N LEU A 113 -0.38 -9.18 -3.04
CA LEU A 113 0.97 -9.33 -2.50
C LEU A 113 2.02 -9.25 -3.62
N PRO A 114 3.26 -8.86 -3.28
CA PRO A 114 4.36 -8.80 -4.24
C PRO A 114 4.53 -10.10 -5.04
N GLY A 115 4.96 -9.95 -6.30
CA GLY A 115 5.08 -11.08 -7.22
C GLY A 115 3.75 -11.54 -7.83
N GLY A 116 2.65 -10.75 -7.65
CA GLY A 116 1.39 -10.96 -8.35
C GLY A 116 0.42 -11.96 -7.70
N LYS A 117 0.35 -12.00 -6.37
CA LYS A 117 -0.53 -12.89 -5.63
C LYS A 117 -1.78 -12.14 -5.15
N ILE A 118 -2.89 -12.30 -5.86
CA ILE A 118 -4.15 -11.58 -5.66
C ILE A 118 -5.11 -12.44 -4.85
N ALA A 119 -5.71 -11.87 -3.81
CA ALA A 119 -6.83 -12.45 -3.10
C ALA A 119 -8.02 -11.49 -3.12
N VAL A 120 -9.20 -12.01 -3.43
CA VAL A 120 -10.47 -11.30 -3.39
C VAL A 120 -11.39 -12.02 -2.43
N TYR A 121 -12.00 -11.29 -1.51
CA TYR A 121 -12.97 -11.83 -0.55
C TYR A 121 -14.37 -11.66 -1.10
N THR A 122 -15.24 -12.66 -0.93
CA THR A 122 -16.63 -12.60 -1.46
C THR A 122 -17.40 -11.39 -0.94
N GLY A 123 -17.10 -10.94 0.28
CA GLY A 123 -17.76 -9.77 0.89
C GLY A 123 -17.54 -8.44 0.17
N ILE A 124 -16.55 -8.33 -0.75
CA ILE A 124 -16.37 -7.10 -1.55
C ILE A 124 -17.26 -7.07 -2.79
N LEU A 125 -17.74 -8.24 -3.28
CA LEU A 125 -18.51 -8.35 -4.52
C LEU A 125 -19.81 -7.53 -4.51
N PRO A 126 -20.57 -7.44 -3.38
CA PRO A 126 -21.75 -6.57 -3.31
C PRO A 126 -21.44 -5.08 -3.52
N PHE A 127 -20.21 -4.63 -3.23
CA PHE A 127 -19.77 -3.23 -3.43
C PHE A 127 -19.27 -3.00 -4.84
N THR A 128 -18.60 -3.97 -5.45
CA THR A 128 -18.08 -3.84 -6.82
C THR A 128 -19.20 -3.87 -7.85
N LYS A 129 -20.23 -4.70 -7.64
CA LYS A 129 -21.46 -4.86 -8.45
C LYS A 129 -21.24 -5.29 -9.91
N THR A 130 -20.17 -4.81 -10.56
CA THR A 130 -19.87 -5.00 -11.98
C THR A 130 -18.45 -5.51 -12.17
N GLU A 131 -18.14 -6.06 -13.36
CA GLU A 131 -16.76 -6.38 -13.74
C GLU A 131 -15.84 -5.16 -13.64
N ALA A 132 -16.32 -3.98 -14.09
CA ALA A 132 -15.55 -2.74 -14.04
C ALA A 132 -15.32 -2.26 -12.59
N GLY A 133 -16.31 -2.42 -11.69
CA GLY A 133 -16.14 -2.13 -10.26
C GLY A 133 -15.16 -3.08 -9.58
N LEU A 134 -15.16 -4.36 -9.96
CA LEU A 134 -14.16 -5.32 -9.50
C LEU A 134 -12.77 -5.00 -10.06
N ALA A 135 -12.69 -4.57 -11.32
CA ALA A 135 -11.44 -4.14 -11.94
C ALA A 135 -10.87 -2.88 -11.26
N ALA A 136 -11.72 -1.97 -10.75
CA ALA A 136 -11.27 -0.80 -9.99
C ALA A 136 -10.52 -1.22 -8.71
N VAL A 137 -11.08 -2.16 -7.96
CA VAL A 137 -10.45 -2.69 -6.75
C VAL A 137 -9.18 -3.44 -7.08
N MET A 138 -9.26 -4.42 -7.97
CA MET A 138 -8.11 -5.28 -8.30
C MET A 138 -6.98 -4.50 -8.97
N GLY A 139 -7.30 -3.55 -9.86
CA GLY A 139 -6.31 -2.68 -10.51
C GLY A 139 -5.57 -1.79 -9.50
N HIS A 140 -6.27 -1.27 -8.48
CA HIS A 140 -5.68 -0.53 -7.38
C HIS A 140 -4.71 -1.41 -6.56
N GLU A 141 -5.11 -2.63 -6.21
CA GLU A 141 -4.25 -3.57 -5.47
C GLU A 141 -3.02 -3.99 -6.29
N MET A 142 -3.20 -4.26 -7.58
CA MET A 142 -2.10 -4.57 -8.48
C MET A 142 -1.12 -3.40 -8.61
N ALA A 143 -1.63 -2.16 -8.64
CA ALA A 143 -0.81 -0.96 -8.65
C ALA A 143 0.06 -0.83 -7.39
N HIS A 144 -0.48 -1.14 -6.20
CA HIS A 144 0.32 -1.18 -4.97
C HIS A 144 1.48 -2.17 -5.04
N ALA A 145 1.26 -3.35 -5.59
CA ALA A 145 2.30 -4.37 -5.75
C ALA A 145 3.36 -3.94 -6.78
N ILE A 146 2.95 -3.43 -7.95
CA ILE A 146 3.84 -3.00 -9.03
C ILE A 146 4.68 -1.78 -8.61
N ALA A 147 4.07 -0.80 -7.93
CA ALA A 147 4.76 0.37 -7.39
C ALA A 147 5.62 0.04 -6.14
N ARG A 148 5.57 -1.21 -5.65
CA ARG A 148 6.33 -1.71 -4.50
C ARG A 148 6.06 -0.93 -3.20
N HIS A 149 4.81 -0.48 -3.02
CA HIS A 149 4.40 0.35 -1.88
C HIS A 149 4.64 -0.33 -0.53
N GLY A 150 4.51 -1.67 -0.47
CA GLY A 150 4.82 -2.47 0.73
C GLY A 150 6.28 -2.33 1.15
N SER A 151 7.22 -2.45 0.22
CA SER A 151 8.66 -2.36 0.48
C SER A 151 9.10 -0.92 0.81
N GLN A 152 8.50 0.08 0.16
CA GLN A 152 8.68 1.49 0.50
C GLN A 152 8.21 1.80 1.93
N ARG A 153 7.04 1.25 2.32
CA ARG A 153 6.49 1.39 3.68
C ARG A 153 7.41 0.70 4.71
N LEU A 154 7.90 -0.50 4.39
CA LEU A 154 8.84 -1.21 5.25
C LEU A 154 10.12 -0.40 5.48
N LEU A 155 10.72 0.15 4.43
CA LEU A 155 11.89 1.03 4.56
C LEU A 155 11.60 2.21 5.49
N ARG A 156 10.49 2.91 5.27
CA ARG A 156 10.09 4.07 6.07
C ARG A 156 9.89 3.70 7.55
N ASN A 157 9.26 2.56 7.81
CA ASN A 157 9.06 2.06 9.16
C ASN A 157 10.39 1.73 9.84
N ASN A 158 11.32 1.06 9.14
CA ASN A 158 12.64 0.72 9.66
C ASN A 158 13.44 1.98 10.04
N LEU A 159 13.43 3.01 9.18
CA LEU A 159 14.08 4.29 9.46
C LEU A 159 13.48 4.99 10.69
N THR A 160 12.15 5.00 10.78
CA THR A 160 11.42 5.58 11.92
C THR A 160 11.74 4.83 13.21
N GLN A 161 11.73 3.51 13.20
CA GLN A 161 12.07 2.68 14.36
C GLN A 161 13.51 2.90 14.82
N THR A 162 14.45 3.04 13.89
CA THR A 162 15.85 3.34 14.21
C THR A 162 15.97 4.65 14.99
N LEU A 163 15.29 5.71 14.54
CA LEU A 163 15.25 6.99 15.26
C LEU A 163 14.59 6.90 16.63
N MET A 164 13.45 6.19 16.72
CA MET A 164 12.75 5.99 17.99
C MET A 164 13.61 5.23 19.02
N MET A 165 14.36 4.22 18.58
CA MET A 165 15.32 3.52 19.44
C MET A 165 16.42 4.45 19.94
N GLY A 166 17.01 5.27 19.06
CA GLY A 166 18.00 6.28 19.45
C GLY A 166 17.46 7.26 20.48
N ALA A 167 16.23 7.74 20.28
CA ALA A 167 15.55 8.62 21.23
C ALA A 167 15.32 7.92 22.59
N GLN A 168 14.86 6.68 22.59
CA GLN A 168 14.64 5.90 23.82
C GLN A 168 15.93 5.72 24.64
N PHE A 169 17.05 5.36 24.01
CA PHE A 169 18.33 5.22 24.68
C PHE A 169 18.88 6.56 25.20
N SER A 170 18.54 7.66 24.53
CA SER A 170 18.98 9.00 24.95
C SER A 170 18.24 9.50 26.20
N MET A 171 17.15 8.87 26.61
CA MET A 171 16.31 9.23 27.76
C MET A 171 16.56 8.36 28.99
N GLY A 172 17.73 7.73 29.12
CA GLY A 172 18.06 6.80 30.22
C GLY A 172 17.86 7.36 31.62
N ASP A 173 18.12 8.65 31.81
CA ASP A 173 18.03 9.35 33.12
C ASP A 173 16.63 9.94 33.41
N MET A 174 15.66 9.84 32.51
CA MET A 174 14.30 10.31 32.72
C MET A 174 13.49 9.30 33.54
N ASP A 175 12.55 9.81 34.35
CA ASP A 175 11.55 8.95 34.97
C ASP A 175 10.59 8.36 33.92
N TYR A 176 9.85 7.31 34.32
CA TYR A 176 8.97 6.58 33.42
C TYR A 176 7.91 7.47 32.78
N SER A 177 7.30 8.40 33.54
CA SER A 177 6.21 9.25 33.07
C SER A 177 6.70 10.27 32.03
N GLN A 178 7.84 10.89 32.29
CA GLN A 178 8.49 11.83 31.34
C GLN A 178 8.90 11.12 30.06
N ARG A 179 9.51 9.92 30.17
CA ARG A 179 9.91 9.10 29.02
C ARG A 179 8.70 8.72 28.17
N ALA A 180 7.61 8.25 28.81
CA ALA A 180 6.39 7.87 28.14
C ALA A 180 5.75 9.07 27.40
N ALA A 181 5.73 10.25 28.01
CA ALA A 181 5.21 11.47 27.38
C ALA A 181 6.02 11.89 26.16
N VAL A 182 7.37 11.89 26.25
CA VAL A 182 8.24 12.25 25.12
C VAL A 182 8.13 11.21 24.01
N MET A 183 8.15 9.91 24.31
CA MET A 183 8.00 8.85 23.30
C MET A 183 6.61 8.90 22.65
N GLY A 184 5.57 9.19 23.38
CA GLY A 184 4.22 9.40 22.85
C GLY A 184 4.15 10.57 21.86
N ALA A 185 4.75 11.71 22.20
CA ALA A 185 4.81 12.87 21.32
C ALA A 185 5.64 12.61 20.05
N LEU A 186 6.80 11.93 20.18
CA LEU A 186 7.63 11.52 19.04
C LEU A 186 6.89 10.53 18.15
N GLY A 187 6.22 9.53 18.72
CA GLY A 187 5.40 8.56 17.99
C GLY A 187 4.26 9.23 17.21
N ALA A 188 3.53 10.15 17.85
CA ALA A 188 2.51 10.94 17.18
C ALA A 188 3.10 11.80 16.05
N GLY A 189 4.24 12.46 16.28
CA GLY A 189 4.94 13.24 15.25
C GLY A 189 5.37 12.38 14.06
N ALA A 190 5.88 11.18 14.30
CA ALA A 190 6.23 10.23 13.25
C ALA A 190 4.98 9.75 12.48
N GLN A 191 3.92 9.40 13.21
CA GLN A 191 2.67 8.92 12.59
C GLN A 191 2.04 10.00 11.71
N PHE A 192 1.79 11.19 12.26
CA PHE A 192 1.04 12.25 11.56
C PHE A 192 1.90 13.06 10.59
N GLY A 193 3.19 13.24 10.88
CA GLY A 193 4.09 14.05 10.06
C GLY A 193 4.82 13.29 8.95
N VAL A 194 4.95 11.96 9.06
CA VAL A 194 5.75 11.16 8.12
C VAL A 194 4.93 10.02 7.53
N LEU A 195 4.38 9.13 8.37
CA LEU A 195 3.81 7.87 7.88
C LEU A 195 2.47 8.07 7.17
N LEU A 196 1.57 8.89 7.72
CA LEU A 196 0.27 9.14 7.08
C LEU A 196 0.37 9.92 5.76
N PRO A 197 1.13 11.04 5.64
CA PRO A 197 1.30 11.70 4.34
C PRO A 197 1.88 10.76 3.29
N PHE A 198 2.89 9.96 3.65
CA PHE A 198 3.49 8.98 2.75
C PHE A 198 2.48 7.89 2.31
N SER A 199 1.60 7.45 3.20
CA SER A 199 0.53 6.52 2.83
C SER A 199 -0.48 7.14 1.85
N ARG A 200 -0.83 8.42 2.01
CA ARG A 200 -1.72 9.14 1.08
C ARG A 200 -1.13 9.24 -0.33
N ASP A 201 0.16 9.53 -0.44
CA ASP A 201 0.85 9.58 -1.74
C ASP A 201 0.79 8.22 -2.46
N HIS A 202 0.92 7.11 -1.70
CA HIS A 202 0.79 5.77 -2.24
C HIS A 202 -0.62 5.45 -2.72
N GLU A 203 -1.65 5.88 -1.97
CA GLU A 203 -3.05 5.69 -2.39
C GLU A 203 -3.34 6.45 -3.69
N THR A 204 -2.89 7.71 -3.79
CA THR A 204 -3.05 8.51 -5.01
C THR A 204 -2.33 7.86 -6.20
N GLU A 205 -1.09 7.41 -6.03
CA GLU A 205 -0.32 6.71 -7.06
C GLU A 205 -0.99 5.41 -7.50
N ALA A 206 -1.52 4.64 -6.54
CA ALA A 206 -2.24 3.39 -6.82
C ALA A 206 -3.57 3.63 -7.55
N ASP A 207 -4.29 4.69 -7.21
CA ASP A 207 -5.50 5.09 -7.92
C ASP A 207 -5.22 5.47 -9.38
N GLU A 208 -4.21 6.31 -9.62
CA GLU A 208 -3.82 6.74 -10.97
C GLU A 208 -3.39 5.55 -11.85
N MET A 209 -2.54 4.68 -11.31
CA MET A 209 -2.09 3.47 -12.02
C MET A 209 -3.24 2.48 -12.23
N GLY A 210 -4.07 2.27 -11.22
CA GLY A 210 -5.25 1.39 -11.29
C GLY A 210 -6.23 1.82 -12.37
N LEU A 211 -6.49 3.13 -12.49
CA LEU A 211 -7.32 3.69 -13.56
C LEU A 211 -6.74 3.40 -14.96
N LEU A 212 -5.42 3.48 -15.13
CA LEU A 212 -4.77 3.16 -16.41
C LEU A 212 -4.88 1.66 -16.72
N TYR A 213 -4.70 0.78 -15.72
CA TYR A 213 -4.85 -0.67 -15.91
C TYR A 213 -6.29 -1.06 -16.25
N MET A 214 -7.29 -0.46 -15.58
CA MET A 214 -8.69 -0.62 -15.96
C MET A 214 -8.92 -0.23 -17.42
N ALA A 215 -8.46 0.95 -17.81
CA ALA A 215 -8.63 1.51 -19.16
C ALA A 215 -8.02 0.59 -20.22
N ARG A 216 -6.77 0.16 -20.03
CA ARG A 216 -6.05 -0.77 -20.94
C ARG A 216 -6.69 -2.14 -21.01
N ALA A 217 -7.29 -2.60 -19.89
CA ALA A 217 -8.05 -3.85 -19.84
C ALA A 217 -9.45 -3.72 -20.49
N GLY A 218 -9.82 -2.53 -21.00
CA GLY A 218 -11.12 -2.24 -21.63
C GLY A 218 -12.27 -2.12 -20.62
N TYR A 219 -11.99 -1.83 -19.35
CA TYR A 219 -12.99 -1.49 -18.33
C TYR A 219 -13.13 0.02 -18.21
N ASP A 220 -14.37 0.50 -18.06
CA ASP A 220 -14.65 1.93 -17.92
C ASP A 220 -14.09 2.48 -16.60
N PRO A 221 -13.08 3.38 -16.62
CA PRO A 221 -12.45 3.88 -15.41
C PRO A 221 -13.39 4.68 -14.49
N ARG A 222 -14.53 5.20 -15.03
CA ARG A 222 -15.51 5.98 -14.25
C ARG A 222 -16.17 5.14 -13.15
N GLU A 223 -16.18 3.81 -13.30
CA GLU A 223 -16.73 2.90 -12.30
C GLU A 223 -15.92 2.92 -10.97
N SER A 224 -14.65 3.34 -11.01
CA SER A 224 -13.85 3.53 -9.78
C SER A 224 -14.45 4.59 -8.86
N ILE A 225 -14.99 5.68 -9.42
CA ILE A 225 -15.67 6.73 -8.64
C ILE A 225 -16.94 6.14 -8.01
N ALA A 226 -17.76 5.47 -8.80
CA ALA A 226 -19.00 4.86 -8.31
C ALA A 226 -18.74 3.79 -7.21
N PHE A 227 -17.64 3.04 -7.33
CA PHE A 227 -17.22 2.10 -6.30
C PHE A 227 -16.90 2.82 -4.96
N TRP A 228 -16.09 3.88 -4.99
CA TRP A 228 -15.73 4.63 -3.79
C TRP A 228 -16.92 5.36 -3.16
N GLU A 229 -17.84 5.86 -3.98
CA GLU A 229 -19.11 6.44 -3.49
C GLU A 229 -19.93 5.39 -2.74
N ARG A 230 -20.12 4.18 -3.30
CA ARG A 230 -20.81 3.06 -2.63
C ARG A 230 -20.11 2.63 -1.34
N MET A 231 -18.77 2.56 -1.34
CA MET A 231 -18.00 2.22 -0.13
C MET A 231 -18.20 3.25 0.97
N SER A 232 -18.27 4.54 0.64
CA SER A 232 -18.47 5.61 1.62
C SER A 232 -19.89 5.67 2.18
N GLU A 233 -20.90 5.31 1.38
CA GLU A 233 -22.31 5.28 1.79
C GLU A 233 -22.64 4.12 2.73
N SER A 234 -21.86 3.04 2.69
CA SER A 234 -22.10 1.81 3.47
C SER A 234 -21.69 1.92 4.95
N GLY A 235 -21.13 3.03 5.37
CA GLY A 235 -20.56 3.25 6.69
C GLY A 235 -21.58 3.52 7.79
N GLY A 236 -22.50 2.57 8.08
CA GLY A 236 -23.42 2.63 9.23
C GLY A 236 -22.81 2.27 10.59
N GLY A 237 -21.54 2.72 10.87
CA GLY A 237 -20.90 2.47 12.18
C GLY A 237 -19.41 2.13 12.09
N GLN A 238 -19.03 1.13 11.32
CA GLN A 238 -17.62 0.84 10.98
C GLN A 238 -17.47 0.76 9.47
N PRO A 239 -16.46 1.46 8.89
CA PRO A 239 -16.21 1.36 7.47
C PRO A 239 -15.82 -0.08 7.10
N PRO A 240 -16.16 -0.56 5.88
CA PRO A 240 -15.68 -1.83 5.38
C PRO A 240 -14.15 -1.95 5.47
N GLU A 241 -13.63 -3.16 5.68
CA GLU A 241 -12.18 -3.39 5.88
C GLU A 241 -11.34 -2.75 4.77
N PHE A 242 -11.75 -2.90 3.52
CA PHE A 242 -11.08 -2.27 2.38
C PHE A 242 -10.99 -0.74 2.52
N ALA A 243 -12.06 -0.08 2.97
CA ALA A 243 -12.04 1.36 3.21
C ALA A 243 -11.19 1.74 4.44
N SER A 244 -11.00 0.83 5.40
CA SER A 244 -10.16 1.05 6.58
C SER A 244 -8.67 0.93 6.26
N THR A 245 -8.30 -0.03 5.40
CA THR A 245 -6.92 -0.25 4.95
C THR A 245 -6.49 0.73 3.86
N HIS A 246 -7.45 1.21 3.05
CA HIS A 246 -7.29 2.20 1.98
C HIS A 246 -8.17 3.43 2.26
N PRO A 247 -7.85 4.24 3.28
CA PRO A 247 -8.74 5.30 3.71
C PRO A 247 -9.02 6.31 2.60
N SER A 248 -10.32 6.46 2.28
CA SER A 248 -10.77 7.53 1.40
C SER A 248 -10.66 8.85 2.15
N HIS A 249 -9.62 9.61 1.86
CA HIS A 249 -9.60 11.01 2.26
C HIS A 249 -10.67 11.75 1.46
N GLY A 250 -11.29 12.78 2.02
CA GLY A 250 -12.36 13.52 1.33
C GLY A 250 -11.99 14.06 -0.06
N THR A 251 -10.70 14.07 -0.40
CA THR A 251 -10.14 14.46 -1.70
C THR A 251 -9.96 13.30 -2.69
N ARG A 252 -10.16 12.02 -2.30
CA ARG A 252 -9.87 10.87 -3.18
C ARG A 252 -10.73 10.89 -4.44
N VAL A 253 -12.03 11.07 -4.30
CA VAL A 253 -12.96 11.17 -5.44
C VAL A 253 -12.61 12.37 -6.34
N GLU A 254 -12.20 13.50 -5.75
CA GLU A 254 -11.73 14.67 -6.50
C GLU A 254 -10.46 14.38 -7.29
N GLN A 255 -9.49 13.66 -6.70
CA GLN A 255 -8.25 13.24 -7.37
C GLN A 255 -8.55 12.26 -8.52
N LEU A 256 -9.41 11.27 -8.30
CA LEU A 256 -9.88 10.37 -9.37
C LEU A 256 -10.54 11.14 -10.51
N ARG A 257 -11.41 12.12 -10.20
CA ARG A 257 -12.03 12.98 -11.22
C ARG A 257 -11.01 13.82 -11.98
N ALA A 258 -9.99 14.35 -11.31
CA ALA A 258 -8.93 15.13 -11.94
C ALA A 258 -8.08 14.29 -12.91
N PHE A 259 -7.82 13.01 -12.59
CA PHE A 259 -7.06 12.10 -13.43
C PHE A 259 -7.90 11.44 -14.53
N MET A 260 -9.23 11.44 -14.41
CA MET A 260 -10.16 10.77 -15.31
C MET A 260 -9.99 11.10 -16.79
N PRO A 261 -9.72 12.36 -17.22
CA PRO A 261 -9.49 12.65 -18.64
C PRO A 261 -8.35 11.84 -19.26
N LYS A 262 -7.26 11.59 -18.50
CA LYS A 262 -6.13 10.76 -18.95
C LYS A 262 -6.52 9.28 -19.04
N ALA A 263 -7.22 8.76 -18.03
CA ALA A 263 -7.70 7.39 -18.04
C ALA A 263 -8.71 7.12 -19.16
N MET A 264 -9.61 8.08 -19.44
CA MET A 264 -10.58 7.97 -20.53
C MET A 264 -9.92 8.01 -21.91
N ALA A 265 -8.88 8.82 -22.10
CA ALA A 265 -8.11 8.81 -23.35
C ALA A 265 -7.48 7.44 -23.62
N GLU A 266 -6.94 6.80 -22.57
CA GLU A 266 -6.39 5.43 -22.65
C GLU A 266 -7.50 4.40 -22.93
N TYR A 267 -8.65 4.52 -22.25
CA TYR A 267 -9.82 3.65 -22.44
C TYR A 267 -10.34 3.69 -23.87
N GLU A 268 -10.48 4.88 -24.47
CA GLU A 268 -10.98 5.01 -25.85
C GLU A 268 -10.09 4.28 -26.88
N THR A 269 -8.81 4.13 -26.60
CA THR A 269 -7.87 3.38 -27.47
C THR A 269 -7.96 1.87 -27.32
N HIS A 270 -8.50 1.38 -26.17
CA HIS A 270 -8.47 -0.05 -25.82
C HIS A 270 -9.87 -0.70 -25.74
N ARG A 271 -10.95 0.07 -25.59
CA ARG A 271 -12.31 -0.46 -25.43
C ARG A 271 -12.84 -1.30 -26.60
N ALA A 272 -12.26 -1.16 -27.78
CA ALA A 272 -12.69 -1.86 -29.00
C ALA A 272 -11.92 -3.17 -29.25
N ARG A 273 -11.04 -3.58 -28.35
CA ARG A 273 -10.28 -4.82 -28.44
C ARG A 273 -10.86 -5.87 -27.49
#